data_0d1a63dfb862d0028fca8c8709df21b9
#
_entry.id   0d1a63dfb862d0028fca8c8709df21b9
#
_cell.length_a   1.000
_cell.length_b   1.000
_cell.length_c   1.000
_cell.angle_alpha   90.00
_cell.angle_beta   90.00
_cell.angle_gamma   90.00
#
_symmetry.space_group_name_H-M   'P 1'
#
loop_
_entity.id
_entity.type
_entity.pdbx_description
1 polymer ?
#
loop_
_entity_poly.entity_id
_entity_poly.type
_entity_poly.pdbx_seq_one_letter_code
_entity_poly.pdbx_strand_id
1 'polypeptide(L)'
;IAMEPEVLILDEPSAGLDPRGREAILAQLREYHRQKGNTIILVSHSMEEIARNVDRIVVMSGAHKLMDGTPREVFARVEELRALGLAAPDTVELLYELNRHGMNLPLDAIEVDECADAICKAFGCGMGGN
;
A
#
# COMPACT_ATOMS: atom_id res chain seq x y z
N ILE A 1 7.79 10.37 -25.17
CA ILE A 1 7.35 11.71 -24.75
C ILE A 1 8.44 12.70 -25.12
N ALA A 2 8.08 13.73 -25.87
CA ALA A 2 9.05 14.72 -26.30
C ALA A 2 9.52 15.64 -25.16
N MET A 3 8.72 15.78 -24.12
CA MET A 3 9.05 16.59 -22.96
C MET A 3 9.10 15.73 -21.71
N GLU A 4 10.00 16.04 -20.80
CA GLU A 4 10.07 15.36 -19.53
C GLU A 4 9.30 16.20 -18.48
N PRO A 5 8.12 15.75 -18.07
CA PRO A 5 7.32 16.51 -17.11
C PRO A 5 7.94 16.49 -15.72
N GLU A 6 7.84 17.59 -14.99
CA GLU A 6 8.24 17.63 -13.59
C GLU A 6 7.25 16.89 -12.71
N VAL A 7 5.97 16.89 -13.11
CA VAL A 7 4.89 16.18 -12.42
C VAL A 7 4.15 15.35 -13.44
N LEU A 8 4.04 14.07 -13.19
CA LEU A 8 3.29 13.14 -14.04
C LEU A 8 2.11 12.61 -13.23
N ILE A 9 0.90 12.81 -13.76
CA ILE A 9 -0.33 12.34 -13.11
C ILE A 9 -0.89 11.19 -13.91
N LEU A 10 -1.08 10.06 -13.26
CA LEU A 10 -1.59 8.84 -13.89
C LEU A 10 -2.84 8.37 -13.16
N ASP A 11 -3.94 8.21 -13.90
CA ASP A 11 -5.21 7.77 -13.37
C ASP A 11 -5.43 6.31 -13.77
N GLU A 12 -5.40 5.41 -12.79
CA GLU A 12 -5.59 3.99 -12.97
C GLU A 12 -4.70 3.39 -14.08
N PRO A 13 -3.38 3.61 -14.03
CA PRO A 13 -2.51 3.24 -15.17
C PRO A 13 -2.43 1.74 -15.41
N SER A 14 -2.76 0.92 -14.42
CA SER A 14 -2.73 -0.53 -14.53
C SER A 14 -4.09 -1.15 -14.85
N ALA A 15 -5.12 -0.33 -15.01
CA ALA A 15 -6.48 -0.82 -15.28
C ALA A 15 -6.53 -1.65 -16.56
N GLY A 16 -7.24 -2.77 -16.49
CA GLY A 16 -7.40 -3.65 -17.65
C GLY A 16 -6.23 -4.58 -17.91
N LEU A 17 -5.16 -4.51 -17.13
CA LEU A 17 -4.01 -5.38 -17.28
C LEU A 17 -4.12 -6.60 -16.35
N ASP A 18 -3.51 -7.70 -16.77
CA ASP A 18 -3.37 -8.88 -15.91
C ASP A 18 -2.32 -8.60 -14.82
N PRO A 19 -2.17 -9.48 -13.80
CA PRO A 19 -1.24 -9.23 -12.70
C PRO A 19 0.21 -8.98 -13.15
N ARG A 20 0.68 -9.67 -14.18
CA ARG A 20 2.04 -9.46 -14.70
C ARG A 20 2.18 -8.11 -15.38
N GLY A 21 1.16 -7.71 -16.14
CA GLY A 21 1.14 -6.41 -16.79
C GLY A 21 1.12 -5.26 -15.80
N ARG A 22 0.34 -5.41 -14.73
CA ARG A 22 0.29 -4.44 -13.65
C ARG A 22 1.65 -4.28 -12.97
N GLU A 23 2.27 -5.39 -12.61
CA GLU A 23 3.58 -5.38 -11.99
C GLU A 23 4.62 -4.71 -12.89
N ALA A 24 4.60 -5.04 -14.18
CA ALA A 24 5.53 -4.49 -15.14
C ALA A 24 5.39 -2.97 -15.30
N ILE A 25 4.17 -2.47 -15.43
CA ILE A 25 3.95 -1.02 -15.61
C ILE A 25 4.33 -0.25 -14.35
N LEU A 26 4.00 -0.79 -13.18
CA LEU A 26 4.33 -0.12 -11.92
C LEU A 26 5.83 -0.14 -11.66
N ALA A 27 6.51 -1.22 -12.01
CA ALA A 27 7.97 -1.28 -11.92
C ALA A 27 8.63 -0.26 -12.83
N GLN A 28 8.11 -0.09 -14.05
CA GLN A 28 8.61 0.93 -14.98
C GLN A 28 8.41 2.34 -14.43
N LEU A 29 7.27 2.61 -13.80
CA LEU A 29 6.99 3.91 -13.22
C LEU A 29 7.93 4.22 -12.05
N ARG A 30 8.18 3.23 -11.18
CA ARG A 30 9.14 3.40 -10.08
C ARG A 30 10.53 3.70 -10.61
N GLU A 31 10.96 2.98 -11.64
CA GLU A 31 12.28 3.18 -12.25
C GLU A 31 12.38 4.56 -12.90
N TYR A 32 11.34 4.97 -13.60
CA TYR A 32 11.30 6.30 -14.21
C TYR A 32 11.41 7.40 -13.17
N HIS A 33 10.65 7.27 -12.08
CA HIS A 33 10.70 8.21 -10.96
C HIS A 33 12.11 8.26 -10.35
N ARG A 34 12.72 7.10 -10.14
CA ARG A 34 14.06 7.01 -9.56
C ARG A 34 15.11 7.67 -10.46
N GLN A 35 15.02 7.46 -11.75
CA GLN A 35 16.01 8.00 -12.70
C GLN A 35 15.85 9.49 -12.94
N LYS A 36 14.63 9.96 -13.04
CA LYS A 36 14.36 11.35 -13.43
C LYS A 36 14.19 12.31 -12.26
N GLY A 37 13.94 11.79 -11.07
CA GLY A 37 13.71 12.62 -9.89
C GLY A 37 12.43 13.46 -9.98
N ASN A 38 11.51 13.09 -10.86
CA ASN A 38 10.25 13.81 -11.02
C ASN A 38 9.24 13.35 -9.97
N THR A 39 8.13 14.07 -9.89
CA THR A 39 7.01 13.70 -9.01
C THR A 39 5.99 12.91 -9.83
N ILE A 40 5.60 11.74 -9.34
CA ILE A 40 4.55 10.94 -9.95
C ILE A 40 3.37 10.89 -8.99
N ILE A 41 2.19 11.27 -9.48
CA ILE A 41 0.95 11.16 -8.73
C ILE A 41 0.16 10.01 -9.36
N LEU A 42 -0.09 8.99 -8.55
CA LEU A 42 -0.80 7.79 -8.97
C LEU A 42 -2.18 7.79 -8.35
N VAL A 43 -3.21 7.79 -9.17
CA VAL A 43 -4.59 7.68 -8.70
C VAL A 43 -5.04 6.25 -8.91
N SER A 44 -5.42 5.58 -7.84
CA SER A 44 -5.85 4.18 -7.91
C SER A 44 -6.76 3.86 -6.73
N HIS A 45 -7.60 2.86 -6.91
CA HIS A 45 -8.39 2.30 -5.83
C HIS A 45 -7.88 0.91 -5.42
N SER A 46 -6.78 0.47 -5.98
CA SER A 46 -6.14 -0.79 -5.60
C SER A 46 -5.17 -0.55 -4.44
N MET A 47 -5.58 -0.94 -3.26
CA MET A 47 -4.78 -0.72 -2.06
C MET A 47 -3.47 -1.49 -2.08
N GLU A 48 -3.47 -2.67 -2.72
CA GLU A 48 -2.26 -3.46 -2.86
C GLU A 48 -1.20 -2.76 -3.72
N GLU A 49 -1.62 -2.18 -4.83
CA GLU A 49 -0.71 -1.44 -5.70
C GLU A 49 -0.17 -0.20 -5.00
N ILE A 50 -1.04 0.54 -4.34
CA ILE A 50 -0.66 1.74 -3.61
C ILE A 50 0.34 1.40 -2.51
N ALA A 51 0.06 0.35 -1.73
CA ALA A 51 0.90 -0.02 -0.60
C ALA A 51 2.35 -0.29 -0.99
N ARG A 52 2.56 -0.85 -2.18
CA ARG A 52 3.89 -1.30 -2.62
C ARG A 52 4.64 -0.31 -3.47
N ASN A 53 3.95 0.68 -4.02
CA ASN A 53 4.55 1.48 -5.09
C ASN A 53 4.65 2.97 -4.81
N VAL A 54 4.20 3.43 -3.64
CA VAL A 54 4.22 4.87 -3.34
C VAL A 54 4.89 5.14 -2.00
N ASP A 55 5.39 6.36 -1.85
CA ASP A 55 6.04 6.82 -0.62
C ASP A 55 5.08 7.60 0.27
N ARG A 56 4.03 8.14 -0.32
CA ARG A 56 3.07 8.97 0.38
C ARG A 56 1.67 8.71 -0.16
N ILE A 57 0.71 8.64 0.73
CA ILE A 57 -0.70 8.44 0.38
C ILE A 57 -1.49 9.63 0.85
N VAL A 58 -2.36 10.13 -0.03
CA VAL A 58 -3.35 11.13 0.32
C VAL A 58 -4.72 10.51 0.05
N VAL A 59 -5.55 10.42 1.08
CA VAL A 59 -6.91 9.90 0.96
C VAL A 59 -7.86 11.07 0.87
N MET A 60 -8.70 11.06 -0.16
CA MET A 60 -9.65 12.14 -0.41
C MET A 60 -11.07 11.59 -0.45
N SER A 61 -12.00 12.37 0.07
CA SER A 61 -13.41 12.08 0.00
C SER A 61 -14.20 13.39 0.12
N GLY A 62 -15.25 13.53 -0.67
CA GLY A 62 -16.08 14.73 -0.65
C GLY A 62 -15.29 16.01 -0.91
N ALA A 63 -14.30 15.94 -1.79
CA ALA A 63 -13.41 17.05 -2.14
C ALA A 63 -12.53 17.54 -0.97
N HIS A 64 -12.39 16.72 0.06
CA HIS A 64 -11.53 17.04 1.21
C HIS A 64 -10.42 16.02 1.38
N LYS A 65 -9.29 16.49 1.85
CA LYS A 65 -8.18 15.62 2.24
C LYS A 65 -8.47 15.08 3.64
N LEU A 66 -8.61 13.77 3.77
CA LEU A 66 -8.97 13.12 5.03
C LEU A 66 -7.76 12.50 5.73
N MET A 67 -6.81 11.99 4.98
CA MET A 67 -5.59 11.40 5.53
C MET A 67 -4.41 11.74 4.64
N ASP A 68 -3.24 11.81 5.23
CA ASP A 68 -1.99 12.09 4.53
C ASP A 68 -0.85 11.48 5.34
N GLY A 69 -0.10 10.60 4.72
CA GLY A 69 1.01 9.94 5.40
C GLY A 69 1.66 8.86 4.56
N THR A 70 2.57 8.14 5.18
CA THR A 70 3.20 6.98 4.53
C THR A 70 2.19 5.84 4.42
N PRO A 71 2.43 4.85 3.52
CA PRO A 71 1.56 3.68 3.46
C PRO A 71 1.37 3.00 4.82
N ARG A 72 2.44 2.87 5.61
CA ARG A 72 2.34 2.24 6.93
C ARG A 72 1.43 3.02 7.88
N GLU A 73 1.52 4.35 7.85
CA GLU A 73 0.70 5.20 8.70
C GLU A 73 -0.77 5.16 8.29
N VAL A 74 -1.03 5.27 6.99
CA VAL A 74 -2.40 5.35 6.48
C VAL A 74 -3.10 4.00 6.60
N PHE A 75 -2.46 2.91 6.21
CA PHE A 75 -3.09 1.60 6.21
C PHE A 75 -3.27 1.01 7.61
N ALA A 76 -2.53 1.47 8.59
CA ALA A 76 -2.77 1.07 9.98
C ALA A 76 -4.12 1.59 10.52
N ARG A 77 -4.69 2.60 9.87
CA ARG A 77 -5.97 3.19 10.26
C ARG A 77 -7.13 2.45 9.58
N VAL A 78 -7.24 1.16 9.85
CA VAL A 78 -8.16 0.25 9.16
C VAL A 78 -9.62 0.66 9.33
N GLU A 79 -10.02 1.02 10.56
CA GLU A 79 -11.42 1.38 10.82
C GLU A 79 -11.83 2.65 10.09
N GLU A 80 -10.94 3.64 10.02
CA GLU A 80 -11.21 4.87 9.30
C GLU A 80 -11.33 4.62 7.80
N LEU A 81 -10.46 3.77 7.25
CA LEU A 81 -10.52 3.39 5.85
C LEU A 81 -11.83 2.66 5.53
N ARG A 82 -12.24 1.74 6.38
CA ARG A 82 -13.51 1.02 6.22
C ARG A 82 -14.70 1.97 6.23
N ALA A 83 -14.68 2.97 7.10
CA ALA A 83 -15.73 3.97 7.17
C ALA A 83 -15.87 4.78 5.88
N LEU A 84 -14.78 4.88 5.11
CA LEU A 84 -14.77 5.57 3.82
C LEU A 84 -15.07 4.65 2.63
N GLY A 85 -15.36 3.36 2.90
CA GLY A 85 -15.59 2.38 1.84
C GLY A 85 -14.31 1.85 1.22
N LEU A 86 -13.16 2.07 1.87
CA LEU A 86 -11.87 1.58 1.43
C LEU A 86 -11.44 0.41 2.28
N ALA A 87 -10.47 -0.35 1.81
CA ALA A 87 -9.90 -1.46 2.57
C ALA A 87 -8.39 -1.29 2.63
N ALA A 88 -7.79 -1.74 3.73
CA ALA A 88 -6.34 -1.83 3.81
C ALA A 88 -5.86 -3.03 2.98
N PRO A 89 -4.56 -3.15 2.71
CA PRO A 89 -4.04 -4.37 2.07
C PRO A 89 -4.36 -5.62 2.86
N ASP A 90 -4.42 -6.75 2.19
CA ASP A 90 -4.83 -8.01 2.79
C ASP A 90 -4.02 -8.39 4.03
N THR A 91 -2.72 -8.13 4.03
CA THR A 91 -1.85 -8.38 5.18
C THR A 91 -2.30 -7.60 6.41
N VAL A 92 -2.57 -6.32 6.22
CA VAL A 92 -3.01 -5.45 7.31
C VAL A 92 -4.41 -5.84 7.79
N GLU A 93 -5.31 -6.18 6.87
CA GLU A 93 -6.66 -6.63 7.22
C GLU A 93 -6.60 -7.91 8.06
N LEU A 94 -5.72 -8.84 7.70
CA LEU A 94 -5.53 -10.07 8.47
C LEU A 94 -5.04 -9.75 9.89
N LEU A 95 -4.04 -8.91 10.03
CA LEU A 95 -3.51 -8.54 11.35
C LEU A 95 -4.57 -7.84 12.18
N TYR A 96 -5.37 -6.99 11.57
CA TYR A 96 -6.47 -6.31 12.25
C TYR A 96 -7.50 -7.31 12.76
N GLU A 97 -7.91 -8.27 11.95
CA GLU A 97 -8.88 -9.28 12.36
C GLU A 97 -8.33 -10.15 13.50
N LEU A 98 -7.06 -10.54 13.43
CA LEU A 98 -6.45 -11.30 14.51
C LEU A 98 -6.42 -10.50 15.83
N ASN A 99 -6.17 -9.22 15.74
CA ASN A 99 -6.19 -8.35 16.91
C ASN A 99 -7.60 -8.26 17.52
N ARG A 100 -8.64 -8.30 16.69
CA ARG A 100 -10.02 -8.32 17.20
C ARG A 100 -10.34 -9.59 17.98
N HIS A 101 -9.58 -10.64 17.76
CA HIS A 101 -9.72 -11.92 18.45
C HIS A 101 -8.74 -12.07 19.60
N GLY A 102 -8.16 -10.98 20.07
CA GLY A 102 -7.36 -10.96 21.28
C GLY A 102 -5.85 -10.92 21.08
N MET A 103 -5.39 -10.90 19.85
CA MET A 103 -3.95 -10.76 19.59
C MET A 103 -3.55 -9.29 19.61
N ASN A 104 -2.25 -9.04 19.70
CA ASN A 104 -1.69 -7.70 19.70
C ASN A 104 -0.55 -7.64 18.67
N LEU A 105 -0.94 -7.53 17.41
CA LEU A 105 -0.01 -7.55 16.28
C LEU A 105 0.15 -6.13 15.71
N PRO A 106 1.33 -5.81 15.15
CA PRO A 106 1.51 -4.51 14.50
C PRO A 106 0.66 -4.43 13.24
N LEU A 107 0.03 -3.28 13.00
CA LEU A 107 -0.81 -3.07 11.83
C LEU A 107 -0.04 -2.44 10.65
N ASP A 108 1.26 -2.25 10.80
CA ASP A 108 2.08 -1.64 9.76
C ASP A 108 2.89 -2.66 8.94
N ALA A 109 2.67 -3.95 9.15
CA ALA A 109 3.35 -5.01 8.41
C ALA A 109 2.62 -5.25 7.08
N ILE A 110 2.98 -4.46 6.08
CA ILE A 110 2.34 -4.49 4.76
C ILE A 110 2.81 -5.67 3.91
N GLU A 111 4.11 -5.98 3.96
CA GLU A 111 4.66 -7.09 3.19
C GLU A 111 4.27 -8.43 3.79
N VAL A 112 4.10 -9.43 2.93
CA VAL A 112 3.70 -10.78 3.37
C VAL A 112 4.70 -11.35 4.38
N ASP A 113 5.99 -11.16 4.13
CA ASP A 113 7.04 -11.67 5.03
C ASP A 113 6.98 -11.00 6.40
N GLU A 114 6.75 -9.70 6.44
CA GLU A 114 6.59 -8.97 7.69
C GLU A 114 5.36 -9.47 8.46
N CYS A 115 4.28 -9.68 7.74
CA CYS A 115 3.03 -10.17 8.32
C CYS A 115 3.22 -11.58 8.92
N ALA A 116 3.83 -12.46 8.15
CA ALA A 116 4.11 -13.82 8.60
C ALA A 116 5.02 -13.84 9.83
N ASP A 117 6.04 -13.01 9.83
CA ASP A 117 6.97 -12.86 10.96
C ASP A 117 6.23 -12.42 12.23
N ALA A 118 5.39 -11.41 12.10
CA ALA A 118 4.62 -10.88 13.24
C ALA A 118 3.72 -11.96 13.84
N ILE A 119 3.04 -12.72 12.99
CA ILE A 119 2.15 -13.80 13.44
C ILE A 119 2.96 -14.91 14.10
N CYS A 120 4.08 -15.32 13.50
CA CYS A 120 4.94 -16.36 14.06
C CYS A 120 5.48 -15.97 15.43
N LYS A 121 5.93 -14.74 15.59
CA LYS A 121 6.42 -14.25 16.86
C LYS A 121 5.34 -14.28 17.94
N ALA A 122 4.11 -13.94 17.57
CA ALA A 122 2.99 -13.94 18.51
C ALA A 122 2.63 -15.35 18.98
N PHE A 123 2.83 -16.36 18.14
CA PHE A 123 2.61 -17.75 18.49
C PHE A 123 3.85 -18.44 19.07
N GLY A 124 4.95 -17.71 19.22
CA GLY A 124 6.18 -18.28 19.76
C GLY A 124 6.96 -19.16 18.80
N CYS A 125 6.60 -19.20 17.53
CA CYS A 125 7.36 -19.95 16.54
C CYS A 125 8.54 -19.11 16.06
N GLY A 126 9.71 -19.70 16.01
CA GLY A 126 10.90 -19.03 15.53
C GLY A 126 11.02 -19.13 14.02
N MET A 127 11.28 -18.01 13.39
CA MET A 127 11.65 -18.02 11.99
C MET A 127 13.12 -18.47 11.87
N GLY A 128 13.44 -19.13 10.78
CA GLY A 128 14.79 -19.58 10.55
C GLY A 128 15.18 -20.82 11.32
N GLY A 129 14.23 -21.64 11.68
CA GLY A 129 14.51 -22.94 12.27
C GLY A 129 14.86 -22.89 13.74
N ASN A 130 14.39 -21.93 14.40
CA ASN A 130 14.62 -21.86 15.86
C ASN A 130 13.53 -22.56 16.62
#